data_816d60ff5018449fb079ad0a914ad74d
#
_entry.id   816d60ff5018449fb079ad0a914ad74d
#
_cell.length_a   1.000
_cell.length_b   1.000
_cell.length_c   1.000
_cell.angle_alpha   90.00
_cell.angle_beta   90.00
_cell.angle_gamma   90.00
#
_symmetry.space_group_name_H-M   'P 1'
#
loop_
_entity.id
_entity.type
_entity.pdbx_description
1 polymer ?
#
loop_
_entity_poly.entity_id
_entity_poly.type
_entity_poly.pdbx_seq_one_letter_code
_entity_poly.pdbx_strand_id
1 'polypeptide(L)'
;VGGVKDLATHDGDLTAWGAGSNYVSVSAVTAYRSGRENEDMVNVVGKLENGVLVNNLVNWLCPFKDRKTIVIGEKGALVADTLMGDLTFYRNGSLPVEWTQVANFRGVSEGEVTRYELAKREPLRVEHEHFRDAILGKGSEHVSMSEALQALKVTEEILKSAKQR
;
A
#
# COMPACT_ATOMS: atom_id res chain seq x y z
N VAL A 1 -12.26 12.05 -13.01
CA VAL A 1 -11.28 11.74 -11.97
C VAL A 1 -10.27 10.77 -12.55
N GLY A 2 -8.97 10.99 -12.33
CA GLY A 2 -7.90 10.11 -12.80
C GLY A 2 -7.52 9.06 -11.77
N GLY A 3 -6.67 8.12 -12.18
CA GLY A 3 -6.20 7.00 -11.35
C GLY A 3 -5.50 7.45 -10.06
N VAL A 4 -4.85 8.62 -10.08
CA VAL A 4 -4.21 9.18 -8.88
C VAL A 4 -5.24 9.50 -7.80
N LYS A 5 -6.30 10.23 -8.14
CA LYS A 5 -7.34 10.62 -7.15
C LYS A 5 -8.28 9.49 -6.78
N ASP A 6 -8.46 8.51 -7.65
CA ASP A 6 -9.39 7.39 -7.43
C ASP A 6 -8.72 6.24 -6.66
N LEU A 7 -7.50 5.87 -7.04
CA LEU A 7 -6.83 4.69 -6.50
C LEU A 7 -5.60 5.02 -5.67
N ALA A 8 -4.68 5.89 -6.16
CA ALA A 8 -3.44 6.15 -5.45
C ALA A 8 -3.65 6.87 -4.11
N THR A 9 -4.78 7.57 -3.92
CA THR A 9 -5.18 8.14 -2.62
C THR A 9 -5.33 7.04 -1.56
N HIS A 10 -5.98 5.93 -1.90
CA HIS A 10 -6.17 4.81 -0.99
C HIS A 10 -4.85 4.10 -0.68
N ASP A 11 -3.98 3.92 -1.68
CA ASP A 11 -2.67 3.29 -1.48
C ASP A 11 -1.74 4.18 -0.63
N GLY A 12 -1.80 5.50 -0.82
CA GLY A 12 -1.07 6.47 0.00
C GLY A 12 -1.49 6.45 1.46
N ASP A 13 -2.80 6.41 1.72
CA ASP A 13 -3.39 6.31 3.06
C ASP A 13 -3.01 4.98 3.74
N LEU A 14 -3.24 3.85 3.06
CA LEU A 14 -2.89 2.52 3.56
C LEU A 14 -1.40 2.41 3.91
N THR A 15 -0.53 3.00 3.09
CA THR A 15 0.91 3.00 3.31
C THR A 15 1.29 3.80 4.55
N ALA A 16 0.76 5.02 4.70
CA ALA A 16 1.03 5.88 5.85
C ALA A 16 0.52 5.25 7.15
N TRP A 17 -0.70 4.70 7.12
CA TRP A 17 -1.30 3.97 8.25
C TRP A 17 -0.48 2.73 8.61
N GLY A 18 -0.16 1.86 7.65
CA GLY A 18 0.57 0.60 7.89
C GLY A 18 2.00 0.81 8.39
N ALA A 19 2.65 1.91 7.97
CA ALA A 19 4.00 2.28 8.42
C ALA A 19 4.00 3.16 9.68
N GLY A 20 2.85 3.65 10.14
CA GLY A 20 2.71 4.58 11.26
C GLY A 20 3.47 5.90 11.05
N SER A 21 3.56 6.39 9.81
CA SER A 21 4.43 7.52 9.46
C SER A 21 3.96 8.23 8.21
N ASN A 22 4.12 9.55 8.15
CA ASN A 22 3.69 10.37 7.02
C ASN A 22 4.77 10.44 5.92
N TYR A 23 4.33 10.83 4.71
CA TYR A 23 5.24 11.09 3.59
C TYR A 23 6.03 12.39 3.79
N VAL A 24 7.34 12.34 3.53
CA VAL A 24 8.21 13.53 3.43
C VAL A 24 8.53 13.89 1.99
N SER A 25 8.45 12.93 1.07
CA SER A 25 8.66 13.19 -0.35
C SER A 25 7.98 12.15 -1.22
N VAL A 26 7.52 12.58 -2.40
CA VAL A 26 7.01 11.73 -3.46
C VAL A 26 7.56 12.16 -4.81
N SER A 27 7.75 11.18 -5.70
CA SER A 27 8.09 11.38 -7.10
C SER A 27 7.22 10.46 -7.94
N ALA A 28 6.58 10.98 -8.98
CA ALA A 28 5.62 10.22 -9.74
C ALA A 28 5.76 10.41 -11.25
N VAL A 29 5.37 9.38 -11.99
CA VAL A 29 5.15 9.43 -13.44
C VAL A 29 3.77 8.88 -13.74
N THR A 30 3.10 9.49 -14.73
CA THR A 30 1.75 9.11 -15.15
C THR A 30 1.72 8.74 -16.62
N ALA A 31 0.73 7.95 -17.02
CA ALA A 31 0.46 7.63 -18.41
C ALA A 31 -1.03 7.79 -18.74
N TYR A 32 -1.29 8.09 -20.02
CA TYR A 32 -2.59 8.32 -20.62
C TYR A 32 -2.70 7.40 -21.83
N ARG A 33 -3.32 6.24 -21.70
CA ARG A 33 -3.35 5.19 -22.74
C ARG A 33 -4.74 4.79 -23.19
N SER A 34 -5.77 5.07 -22.38
CA SER A 34 -7.15 4.70 -22.66
C SER A 34 -7.92 5.71 -23.53
N GLY A 35 -7.28 6.80 -23.95
CA GLY A 35 -7.95 7.90 -24.66
C GLY A 35 -8.76 8.83 -23.77
N ARG A 36 -8.66 8.71 -22.43
CA ARG A 36 -9.29 9.60 -21.47
C ARG A 36 -8.44 10.86 -21.24
N GLU A 37 -9.07 11.93 -20.79
CA GLU A 37 -8.40 13.19 -20.42
C GLU A 37 -7.58 13.08 -19.13
N ASN A 38 -7.90 12.13 -18.27
CA ASN A 38 -7.21 11.89 -17.00
C ASN A 38 -6.25 10.72 -17.11
N GLU A 39 -5.25 10.72 -16.24
CA GLU A 39 -4.27 9.63 -16.13
C GLU A 39 -4.94 8.30 -15.76
N ASP A 40 -4.53 7.24 -16.41
CA ASP A 40 -5.01 5.88 -16.20
C ASP A 40 -3.95 4.95 -15.61
N MET A 41 -2.72 5.43 -15.49
CA MET A 41 -1.64 4.74 -14.83
C MET A 41 -0.75 5.73 -14.09
N VAL A 42 -0.32 5.38 -12.89
CA VAL A 42 0.67 6.12 -12.10
C VAL A 42 1.63 5.19 -11.38
N ASN A 43 2.91 5.52 -11.43
CA ASN A 43 3.93 4.91 -10.58
C ASN A 43 4.48 6.00 -9.64
N VAL A 44 4.46 5.72 -8.35
CA VAL A 44 4.88 6.63 -7.27
C VAL A 44 6.02 6.01 -6.51
N VAL A 45 7.09 6.77 -6.31
CA VAL A 45 8.15 6.44 -5.35
C VAL A 45 8.10 7.49 -4.25
N GLY A 46 8.13 7.06 -3.00
CA GLY A 46 8.03 7.92 -1.84
C GLY A 46 8.98 7.55 -0.72
N LYS A 47 9.18 8.51 0.21
CA LYS A 47 9.89 8.28 1.46
C LYS A 47 9.04 8.79 2.61
N LEU A 48 8.99 8.03 3.71
CA LEU A 48 8.29 8.41 4.94
C LEU A 48 9.27 9.03 5.95
N GLU A 49 8.74 9.75 6.95
CA GLU A 49 9.51 10.40 8.03
C GLU A 49 10.39 9.41 8.80
N ASN A 50 9.88 8.19 9.02
CA ASN A 50 10.62 7.10 9.67
C ASN A 50 11.66 6.41 8.77
N GLY A 51 11.87 6.90 7.54
CA GLY A 51 12.85 6.40 6.58
C GLY A 51 12.37 5.27 5.67
N VAL A 52 11.16 4.76 5.83
CA VAL A 52 10.58 3.73 4.96
C VAL A 52 10.48 4.25 3.53
N LEU A 53 10.89 3.41 2.57
CA LEU A 53 10.74 3.66 1.14
C LEU A 53 9.48 2.98 0.62
N VAL A 54 8.78 3.68 -0.25
CA VAL A 54 7.50 3.28 -0.80
C VAL A 54 7.55 3.25 -2.32
N ASN A 55 6.91 2.24 -2.92
CA ASN A 55 6.68 2.16 -4.35
C ASN A 55 5.25 1.69 -4.61
N ASN A 56 4.42 2.56 -5.19
CA ASN A 56 3.03 2.25 -5.53
C ASN A 56 2.86 2.30 -7.05
N LEU A 57 2.34 1.22 -7.61
CA LEU A 57 1.92 1.14 -9.00
C LEU A 57 0.40 0.96 -9.06
N VAL A 58 -0.26 1.94 -9.63
CA VAL A 58 -1.71 1.95 -9.81
C VAL A 58 -2.06 2.07 -11.28
N ASN A 59 -2.97 1.25 -11.78
CA ASN A 59 -3.44 1.38 -13.15
C ASN A 59 -4.85 0.83 -13.35
N TRP A 60 -5.57 1.39 -14.33
CA TRP A 60 -6.88 0.94 -14.80
C TRP A 60 -6.80 0.08 -16.07
N LEU A 61 -5.58 -0.18 -16.58
CA LEU A 61 -5.36 -0.82 -17.87
C LEU A 61 -5.25 -2.34 -17.75
N CYS A 62 -5.02 -2.85 -16.53
CA CYS A 62 -4.88 -4.27 -16.29
C CYS A 62 -6.25 -4.99 -16.44
N PRO A 63 -6.35 -6.05 -17.24
CA PRO A 63 -7.62 -6.77 -17.44
C PRO A 63 -8.05 -7.61 -16.22
N PHE A 64 -7.15 -7.85 -15.28
CA PHE A 64 -7.46 -8.52 -14.01
C PHE A 64 -7.27 -7.55 -12.84
N LYS A 65 -8.01 -7.77 -11.76
CA LYS A 65 -7.86 -7.02 -10.52
C LYS A 65 -6.74 -7.63 -9.68
N ASP A 66 -5.80 -6.81 -9.25
CA ASP A 66 -4.76 -7.17 -8.29
C ASP A 66 -4.63 -6.04 -7.27
N ARG A 67 -4.65 -6.36 -5.97
CA ARG A 67 -4.51 -5.40 -4.87
C ARG A 67 -3.62 -6.01 -3.80
N LYS A 68 -2.32 -5.97 -4.05
CA LYS A 68 -1.32 -6.51 -3.13
C LYS A 68 -0.47 -5.41 -2.52
N THR A 69 -0.31 -5.50 -1.21
CA THR A 69 0.65 -4.70 -0.46
C THR A 69 1.71 -5.62 0.10
N ILE A 70 2.98 -5.31 -0.18
CA ILE A 70 4.13 -6.07 0.32
C ILE A 70 4.91 -5.15 1.25
N VAL A 71 5.05 -5.57 2.50
CA VAL A 71 5.85 -4.87 3.51
C VAL A 71 7.07 -5.71 3.83
N ILE A 72 8.26 -5.19 3.49
CA ILE A 72 9.54 -5.86 3.71
C ILE A 72 10.18 -5.26 4.96
N GLY A 73 10.51 -6.10 5.92
CA GLY A 73 11.15 -5.74 7.17
C GLY A 73 12.32 -6.66 7.53
N GLU A 74 12.97 -6.40 8.65
CA GLU A 74 14.15 -7.13 9.11
C GLU A 74 13.94 -8.63 9.35
N LYS A 75 12.70 -9.04 9.69
CA LYS A 75 12.37 -10.43 10.04
C LYS A 75 11.72 -11.20 8.90
N GLY A 76 11.39 -10.54 7.80
CA GLY A 76 10.69 -11.15 6.68
C GLY A 76 9.82 -10.17 5.92
N ALA A 77 8.88 -10.70 5.14
CA ALA A 77 7.93 -9.93 4.36
C ALA A 77 6.48 -10.32 4.69
N LEU A 78 5.61 -9.32 4.85
CA LEU A 78 4.16 -9.49 4.87
C LEU A 78 3.61 -9.21 3.48
N VAL A 79 2.75 -10.09 3.00
CA VAL A 79 2.00 -9.93 1.76
C VAL A 79 0.51 -9.90 2.10
N ALA A 80 -0.11 -8.76 1.92
CA ALA A 80 -1.55 -8.58 2.08
C ALA A 80 -2.21 -8.50 0.71
N ASP A 81 -3.18 -9.37 0.46
CA ASP A 81 -4.09 -9.28 -0.69
C ASP A 81 -5.43 -8.75 -0.20
N THR A 82 -5.66 -7.45 -0.42
CA THR A 82 -6.87 -6.78 0.07
C THR A 82 -8.11 -7.10 -0.77
N LEU A 83 -7.94 -7.67 -1.97
CA LEU A 83 -9.05 -8.14 -2.79
C LEU A 83 -9.60 -9.48 -2.27
N MET A 84 -8.69 -10.40 -1.91
CA MET A 84 -9.05 -11.73 -1.40
C MET A 84 -9.21 -11.74 0.13
N GLY A 85 -8.74 -10.71 0.83
CA GLY A 85 -8.70 -10.66 2.28
C GLY A 85 -7.74 -11.71 2.85
N ASP A 86 -6.56 -11.82 2.27
CA ASP A 86 -5.53 -12.78 2.68
C ASP A 86 -4.30 -12.05 3.21
N LEU A 87 -3.66 -12.63 4.24
CA LEU A 87 -2.41 -12.15 4.81
C LEU A 87 -1.43 -13.30 4.98
N THR A 88 -0.24 -13.15 4.42
CA THR A 88 0.82 -14.15 4.50
C THR A 88 2.12 -13.52 4.97
N PHE A 89 2.78 -14.14 5.93
CA PHE A 89 4.12 -13.76 6.40
C PHE A 89 5.15 -14.77 5.90
N TYR A 90 6.16 -14.27 5.24
CA TYR A 90 7.34 -14.99 4.79
C TYR A 90 8.49 -14.63 5.73
N ARG A 91 8.90 -15.55 6.59
CA ARG A 91 10.02 -15.34 7.51
C ARG A 91 11.34 -15.41 6.75
N ASN A 92 12.31 -14.61 7.15
CA ASN A 92 13.70 -14.80 6.71
C ASN A 92 14.22 -16.15 7.24
N GLY A 93 14.83 -16.95 6.37
CA GLY A 93 15.41 -18.22 6.73
C GLY A 93 16.70 -18.06 7.52
N SER A 94 16.98 -19.01 8.41
CA SER A 94 18.21 -19.11 9.19
C SER A 94 19.11 -20.26 8.75
N LEU A 95 18.63 -21.08 7.81
CA LEU A 95 19.39 -22.24 7.32
C LEU A 95 20.42 -21.79 6.27
N PRO A 96 21.64 -22.32 6.31
CA PRO A 96 22.64 -22.02 5.29
C PRO A 96 22.17 -22.53 3.93
N VAL A 97 22.31 -21.70 2.91
CA VAL A 97 22.02 -22.10 1.53
C VAL A 97 23.30 -22.73 0.97
N GLU A 98 23.27 -24.03 0.70
CA GLU A 98 24.41 -24.76 0.14
C GLU A 98 24.73 -24.35 -1.32
N TRP A 99 23.81 -23.74 -2.03
CA TRP A 99 24.00 -23.22 -3.37
C TRP A 99 24.80 -21.91 -3.35
N THR A 100 26.11 -22.03 -3.54
CA THR A 100 27.05 -20.90 -3.48
C THR A 100 26.64 -19.71 -4.36
N GLN A 101 26.04 -19.96 -5.53
CA GLN A 101 25.56 -18.90 -6.41
C GLN A 101 24.36 -18.14 -5.82
N VAL A 102 23.44 -18.83 -5.16
CA VAL A 102 22.26 -18.24 -4.51
C VAL A 102 22.65 -17.53 -3.21
N ALA A 103 23.56 -18.12 -2.43
CA ALA A 103 24.06 -17.53 -1.19
C ALA A 103 24.82 -16.20 -1.43
N ASN A 104 25.57 -16.11 -2.53
CA ASN A 104 26.29 -14.89 -2.90
C ASN A 104 25.41 -13.79 -3.49
N PHE A 105 24.22 -14.14 -3.97
CA PHE A 105 23.30 -13.21 -4.64
C PHE A 105 22.21 -12.64 -3.71
N ARG A 106 21.87 -13.35 -2.62
CA ARG A 106 20.80 -12.96 -1.70
C ARG A 106 21.31 -12.89 -0.27
N GLY A 107 21.20 -11.72 0.33
CA GLY A 107 21.48 -11.53 1.77
C GLY A 107 20.47 -12.22 2.70
N VAL A 108 19.39 -12.85 2.15
CA VAL A 108 18.32 -13.53 2.90
C VAL A 108 17.88 -14.78 2.18
N SER A 109 17.67 -15.87 2.92
CA SER A 109 17.06 -17.11 2.43
C SER A 109 15.57 -17.18 2.82
N GLU A 110 14.80 -18.01 2.12
CA GLU A 110 13.41 -18.30 2.50
C GLU A 110 13.36 -19.16 3.76
N GLY A 111 12.49 -18.77 4.69
CA GLY A 111 12.19 -19.52 5.91
C GLY A 111 10.76 -20.05 5.90
N GLU A 112 10.15 -20.09 7.07
CA GLU A 112 8.76 -20.52 7.22
C GLU A 112 7.79 -19.54 6.61
N VAL A 113 6.70 -20.06 6.03
CA VAL A 113 5.58 -19.29 5.49
C VAL A 113 4.37 -19.51 6.37
N THR A 114 3.82 -18.43 6.91
CA THR A 114 2.61 -18.46 7.73
C THR A 114 1.51 -17.71 7.01
N ARG A 115 0.41 -18.40 6.70
CA ARG A 115 -0.83 -17.76 6.22
C ARG A 115 -1.78 -17.59 7.41
N TYR A 116 -2.21 -16.35 7.64
CA TYR A 116 -3.12 -16.03 8.73
C TYR A 116 -4.56 -16.27 8.33
N GLU A 117 -5.33 -16.87 9.23
CA GLU A 117 -6.78 -16.94 9.12
C GLU A 117 -7.39 -15.59 9.53
N LEU A 118 -8.13 -14.97 8.64
CA LEU A 118 -8.76 -13.68 8.87
C LEU A 118 -10.27 -13.78 8.73
N ALA A 119 -11.00 -13.11 9.60
CA ALA A 119 -12.46 -12.94 9.46
C ALA A 119 -12.75 -12.02 8.28
N LYS A 120 -13.29 -12.59 7.19
CA LYS A 120 -13.62 -11.84 5.97
C LYS A 120 -15.00 -11.20 6.11
N ARG A 121 -15.03 -10.02 6.75
CA ARG A 121 -16.25 -9.20 6.85
C ARG A 121 -16.36 -8.29 5.63
N GLU A 122 -17.57 -7.92 5.28
CA GLU A 122 -17.81 -6.98 4.18
C GLU A 122 -17.25 -5.58 4.57
N PRO A 123 -16.29 -5.00 3.80
CA PRO A 123 -15.55 -3.82 4.23
C PRO A 123 -16.41 -2.59 4.47
N LEU A 124 -17.33 -2.26 3.53
CA LEU A 124 -18.20 -1.09 3.68
C LEU A 124 -19.12 -1.19 4.91
N ARG A 125 -19.59 -2.40 5.21
CA ARG A 125 -20.39 -2.62 6.42
C ARG A 125 -19.58 -2.35 7.68
N VAL A 126 -18.33 -2.81 7.72
CA VAL A 126 -17.41 -2.56 8.86
C VAL A 126 -17.16 -1.07 9.02
N GLU A 127 -16.89 -0.35 7.92
CA GLU A 127 -16.69 1.10 7.91
C GLU A 127 -17.90 1.85 8.49
N HIS A 128 -19.11 1.52 8.05
CA HIS A 128 -20.33 2.12 8.58
C HIS A 128 -20.57 1.78 10.07
N GLU A 129 -20.26 0.56 10.49
CA GLU A 129 -20.36 0.17 11.90
C GLU A 129 -19.38 0.98 12.77
N HIS A 130 -18.12 1.14 12.32
CA HIS A 130 -17.13 1.95 13.02
C HIS A 130 -17.51 3.43 13.07
N PHE A 131 -18.00 3.99 11.97
CA PHE A 131 -18.46 5.37 11.93
C PHE A 131 -19.64 5.62 12.89
N ARG A 132 -20.64 4.74 12.89
CA ARG A 132 -21.76 4.78 13.84
C ARG A 132 -21.25 4.73 15.29
N ASP A 133 -20.33 3.82 15.60
CA ASP A 133 -19.84 3.62 16.96
C ASP A 133 -18.97 4.80 17.43
N ALA A 134 -18.25 5.44 16.52
CA ALA A 134 -17.55 6.71 16.80
C ALA A 134 -18.53 7.82 17.17
N ILE A 135 -19.64 8.00 16.44
CA ILE A 135 -20.68 8.99 16.75
C ILE A 135 -21.30 8.73 18.13
N LEU A 136 -21.49 7.46 18.49
CA LEU A 136 -22.08 7.05 19.78
C LEU A 136 -21.09 7.08 20.94
N GLY A 137 -19.84 7.49 20.72
CA GLY A 137 -18.79 7.53 21.75
C GLY A 137 -18.36 6.15 22.28
N LYS A 138 -18.60 5.08 21.49
CA LYS A 138 -18.25 3.70 21.90
C LYS A 138 -16.79 3.33 21.63
N GLY A 139 -15.98 4.27 21.18
CA GLY A 139 -14.58 4.05 20.77
C GLY A 139 -14.51 3.08 19.59
N SER A 140 -14.12 3.56 18.44
CA SER A 140 -13.89 2.71 17.26
C SER A 140 -12.79 3.31 16.42
N GLU A 141 -12.10 2.47 15.69
CA GLU A 141 -11.15 2.92 14.66
C GLU A 141 -11.93 3.51 13.49
N HIS A 142 -11.71 4.77 13.22
CA HIS A 142 -12.26 5.46 12.05
C HIS A 142 -11.23 6.44 11.52
N VAL A 143 -11.27 6.69 10.23
CA VAL A 143 -10.41 7.69 9.60
C VAL A 143 -10.89 9.07 10.01
N SER A 144 -10.03 9.82 10.69
CA SER A 144 -10.32 11.19 11.09
C SER A 144 -10.22 12.16 9.91
N MET A 145 -10.82 13.34 10.03
CA MET A 145 -10.70 14.40 9.01
C MET A 145 -9.25 14.84 8.79
N SER A 146 -8.41 14.80 9.83
CA SER A 146 -6.97 15.12 9.73
C SER A 146 -6.20 14.07 8.92
N GLU A 147 -6.48 12.80 9.09
CA GLU A 147 -5.88 11.70 8.31
C GLU A 147 -6.33 11.77 6.85
N ALA A 148 -7.63 11.98 6.60
CA ALA A 148 -8.15 12.18 5.25
C ALA A 148 -7.51 13.37 4.54
N LEU A 149 -7.25 14.48 5.26
CA LEU A 149 -6.55 15.64 4.73
C LEU A 149 -5.09 15.35 4.40
N GLN A 150 -4.40 14.53 5.18
CA GLN A 150 -3.03 14.09 4.88
C GLN A 150 -2.99 13.23 3.61
N ALA A 151 -3.90 12.26 3.46
CA ALA A 151 -4.02 11.45 2.25
C ALA A 151 -4.26 12.34 1.00
N LEU A 152 -5.11 13.36 1.12
CA LEU A 152 -5.37 14.31 0.04
C LEU A 152 -4.11 15.13 -0.31
N LYS A 153 -3.34 15.60 0.67
CA LYS A 153 -2.08 16.34 0.43
C LYS A 153 -1.08 15.48 -0.33
N VAL A 154 -0.90 14.22 0.05
CA VAL A 154 -0.03 13.28 -0.66
C VAL A 154 -0.49 13.12 -2.12
N THR A 155 -1.79 12.98 -2.34
CA THR A 155 -2.40 12.88 -3.67
C THR A 155 -2.11 14.10 -4.53
N GLU A 156 -2.20 15.30 -3.96
CA GLU A 156 -1.87 16.56 -4.65
C GLU A 156 -0.38 16.66 -5.00
N GLU A 157 0.51 16.26 -4.10
CA GLU A 157 1.96 16.23 -4.37
C GLU A 157 2.32 15.19 -5.45
N ILE A 158 1.66 14.04 -5.50
CA ILE A 158 1.80 13.06 -6.59
C ILE A 158 1.45 13.71 -7.93
N LEU A 159 0.28 14.37 -8.03
CA LEU A 159 -0.15 15.04 -9.25
C LEU A 159 0.79 16.19 -9.66
N LYS A 160 1.29 16.94 -8.71
CA LYS A 160 2.25 18.03 -8.94
C LYS A 160 3.59 17.49 -9.44
N SER A 161 4.11 16.43 -8.82
CA SER A 161 5.35 15.79 -9.24
C SER A 161 5.25 15.21 -10.66
N ALA A 162 4.12 14.60 -11.02
CA ALA A 162 3.89 14.04 -12.35
C ALA A 162 3.83 15.09 -13.47
N LYS A 163 3.41 16.32 -13.17
CA LYS A 163 3.32 17.44 -14.14
C LYS A 163 4.68 18.11 -14.43
N GLN A 164 5.67 17.90 -13.57
CA GLN A 164 7.01 18.50 -13.71
C GLN A 164 7.94 17.71 -14.62
N ARG A 165 7.49 16.61 -15.18
CA ARG A 165 8.24 15.69 -16.05
C ARG A 165 7.53 15.48 -17.38
#